data_666fbb8ad9218db32faa7677ae096901
#
_entry.id   666fbb8ad9218db32faa7677ae096901
#
_cell.length_a   1.000
_cell.length_b   1.000
_cell.length_c   1.000
_cell.angle_alpha   90.00
_cell.angle_beta   90.00
_cell.angle_gamma   90.00
#
_symmetry.space_group_name_H-M   'P 1'
#
loop_
_entity.id
_entity.type
_entity.pdbx_description
1 polymer ?
#
loop_
_entity_poly.entity_id
_entity_poly.type
_entity_poly.pdbx_seq_one_letter_code
_entity_poly.pdbx_strand_id
1 'polypeptide(L)'
;MTTITFITGANKSLGYETARRLSELGQTVILGARDPERGAAAAERLGVRFVQIDVTDSASVARAAADVSANEGRVDRLINNAGVSGRHASAAELTGDDALFVLDTNVASIVRVTHAFLPLLRRSDDPAVINVSSGMGSQALTHDPDRVESTIAAPLYTASKAAVTMLTMQYAKAMPEVRFNAADPGYTATDFNRHTGTQTVTEGTDAIVGLATEPPSAGTGRYIDRFGPVPW
;
A
#
# COMPACT_ATOMS: atom_id res chain seq x y z
N MET A 1 -24.48 2.19 2.88
CA MET A 1 -23.69 3.30 2.25
C MET A 1 -22.58 2.67 1.41
N THR A 2 -22.16 3.31 0.33
CA THR A 2 -21.04 2.81 -0.50
C THR A 2 -19.72 2.98 0.24
N THR A 3 -18.86 1.99 0.19
CA THR A 3 -17.50 2.04 0.78
C THR A 3 -16.63 3.05 0.01
N ILE A 4 -15.98 3.95 0.73
CA ILE A 4 -15.07 4.97 0.17
C ILE A 4 -13.63 4.52 0.40
N THR A 5 -12.89 4.34 -0.70
CA THR A 5 -11.51 3.82 -0.66
C THR A 5 -10.54 4.83 -1.27
N PHE A 6 -9.52 5.21 -0.50
CA PHE A 6 -8.39 6.03 -0.96
C PHE A 6 -7.16 5.16 -1.19
N ILE A 7 -6.50 5.28 -2.36
CA ILE A 7 -5.35 4.45 -2.73
C ILE A 7 -4.17 5.35 -3.11
N THR A 8 -3.03 5.24 -2.42
CA THR A 8 -1.81 5.98 -2.78
C THR A 8 -1.04 5.29 -3.90
N GLY A 9 -0.40 6.06 -4.80
CA GLY A 9 0.39 5.51 -5.90
C GLY A 9 -0.43 4.71 -6.92
N ALA A 10 -1.67 5.11 -7.17
CA ALA A 10 -2.65 4.31 -7.93
C ALA A 10 -2.71 4.63 -9.44
N ASN A 11 -1.76 5.40 -9.99
CA ASN A 11 -1.76 5.76 -11.41
C ASN A 11 -1.26 4.66 -12.34
N LYS A 12 -0.71 3.55 -11.81
CA LYS A 12 -0.21 2.39 -12.56
C LYS A 12 -0.11 1.12 -11.72
N SER A 13 0.21 0.00 -12.38
CA SER A 13 0.54 -1.30 -11.77
C SER A 13 -0.48 -1.75 -10.72
N LEU A 14 -0.03 -2.26 -9.55
CA LEU A 14 -0.89 -2.79 -8.49
C LEU A 14 -1.93 -1.78 -8.00
N GLY A 15 -1.54 -0.52 -7.79
CA GLY A 15 -2.46 0.50 -7.31
C GLY A 15 -3.60 0.79 -8.30
N TYR A 16 -3.28 0.85 -9.60
CA TYR A 16 -4.28 1.04 -10.67
C TYR A 16 -5.23 -0.16 -10.76
N GLU A 17 -4.69 -1.37 -10.77
CA GLU A 17 -5.50 -2.59 -10.83
C GLU A 17 -6.37 -2.77 -9.58
N THR A 18 -5.85 -2.42 -8.39
CA THR A 18 -6.64 -2.39 -7.17
C THR A 18 -7.80 -1.38 -7.29
N ALA A 19 -7.52 -0.18 -7.81
CA ALA A 19 -8.54 0.85 -8.03
C ALA A 19 -9.62 0.36 -9.00
N ARG A 20 -9.22 -0.27 -10.12
CA ARG A 20 -10.14 -0.83 -11.11
C ARG A 20 -11.06 -1.88 -10.48
N ARG A 21 -10.48 -2.88 -9.81
CA ARG A 21 -11.22 -3.99 -9.20
C ARG A 21 -12.20 -3.53 -8.12
N LEU A 22 -11.76 -2.61 -7.24
CA LEU A 22 -12.63 -2.08 -6.18
C LEU A 22 -13.77 -1.20 -6.74
N SER A 23 -13.50 -0.45 -7.81
CA SER A 23 -14.54 0.30 -8.53
C SER A 23 -15.57 -0.63 -9.17
N GLU A 24 -15.16 -1.73 -9.81
CA GLU A 24 -16.05 -2.75 -10.37
C GLU A 24 -16.89 -3.46 -9.29
N LEU A 25 -16.38 -3.55 -8.05
CA LEU A 25 -17.13 -4.04 -6.89
C LEU A 25 -18.08 -2.99 -6.28
N GLY A 26 -18.23 -1.83 -6.92
CA GLY A 26 -19.15 -0.78 -6.53
C GLY A 26 -18.66 0.14 -5.42
N GLN A 27 -17.36 0.15 -5.08
CA GLN A 27 -16.80 1.10 -4.13
C GLN A 27 -16.59 2.48 -4.79
N THR A 28 -16.70 3.54 -4.00
CA THR A 28 -16.25 4.88 -4.40
C THR A 28 -14.73 4.96 -4.23
N VAL A 29 -13.99 4.86 -5.34
CA VAL A 29 -12.53 4.85 -5.31
C VAL A 29 -11.98 6.26 -5.58
N ILE A 30 -11.01 6.68 -4.76
CA ILE A 30 -10.24 7.91 -4.92
C ILE A 30 -8.79 7.50 -5.25
N LEU A 31 -8.36 7.86 -6.45
CA LEU A 31 -7.03 7.55 -6.98
C LEU A 31 -6.05 8.63 -6.54
N GLY A 32 -5.10 8.29 -5.67
CA GLY A 32 -4.02 9.16 -5.25
C GLY A 32 -2.73 8.92 -6.04
N ALA A 33 -2.14 9.98 -6.62
CA ALA A 33 -0.85 9.91 -7.29
C ALA A 33 -0.08 11.23 -7.20
N ARG A 34 1.26 11.15 -7.29
CA ARG A 34 2.13 12.32 -7.22
C ARG A 34 2.09 13.16 -8.50
N ASP A 35 2.15 12.50 -9.63
CA ASP A 35 2.14 13.12 -10.96
C ASP A 35 0.69 13.46 -11.35
N PRO A 36 0.35 14.76 -11.53
CA PRO A 36 -1.01 15.17 -11.78
C PRO A 36 -1.55 14.71 -13.14
N GLU A 37 -0.70 14.70 -14.18
CA GLU A 37 -1.12 14.34 -15.54
C GLU A 37 -1.41 12.83 -15.63
N ARG A 38 -0.47 12.00 -15.14
CA ARG A 38 -0.62 10.55 -15.11
C ARG A 38 -1.74 10.11 -14.17
N GLY A 39 -1.90 10.81 -13.04
CA GLY A 39 -2.97 10.56 -12.08
C GLY A 39 -4.34 10.84 -12.68
N ALA A 40 -4.53 12.01 -13.28
CA ALA A 40 -5.78 12.40 -13.95
C ALA A 40 -6.15 11.44 -15.10
N ALA A 41 -5.19 11.14 -15.98
CA ALA A 41 -5.41 10.21 -17.09
C ALA A 41 -5.76 8.78 -16.62
N ALA A 42 -5.18 8.31 -15.51
CA ALA A 42 -5.51 7.01 -14.95
C ALA A 42 -6.93 6.99 -14.34
N ALA A 43 -7.29 8.04 -13.61
CA ALA A 43 -8.60 8.19 -13.00
C ALA A 43 -9.72 8.32 -14.06
N GLU A 44 -9.48 9.09 -15.12
CA GLU A 44 -10.40 9.23 -16.25
C GLU A 44 -10.72 7.87 -16.89
N ARG A 45 -9.67 7.03 -17.15
CA ARG A 45 -9.86 5.69 -17.71
C ARG A 45 -10.71 4.77 -16.83
N LEU A 46 -10.67 4.97 -15.51
CA LEU A 46 -11.45 4.17 -14.56
C LEU A 46 -12.80 4.80 -14.19
N GLY A 47 -13.05 6.04 -14.61
CA GLY A 47 -14.26 6.78 -14.19
C GLY A 47 -14.27 7.08 -12.68
N VAL A 48 -13.09 7.26 -12.04
CA VAL A 48 -12.95 7.53 -10.61
C VAL A 48 -12.36 8.91 -10.35
N ARG A 49 -12.45 9.40 -9.12
CA ARG A 49 -11.87 10.70 -8.75
C ARG A 49 -10.36 10.60 -8.53
N PHE A 50 -9.65 11.63 -9.01
CA PHE A 50 -8.22 11.83 -8.77
C PHE A 50 -7.97 12.84 -7.67
N VAL A 51 -6.97 12.57 -6.82
CA VAL A 51 -6.41 13.51 -5.85
C VAL A 51 -4.89 13.47 -5.95
N GLN A 52 -4.28 14.65 -6.16
CA GLN A 52 -2.83 14.73 -6.16
C GLN A 52 -2.27 14.55 -4.75
N ILE A 53 -1.34 13.60 -4.59
CA ILE A 53 -0.65 13.35 -3.32
C ILE A 53 0.79 12.89 -3.55
N ASP A 54 1.76 13.64 -3.02
CA ASP A 54 3.13 13.17 -2.81
C ASP A 54 3.25 12.69 -1.36
N VAL A 55 3.39 11.39 -1.18
CA VAL A 55 3.43 10.78 0.16
C VAL A 55 4.70 11.12 0.95
N THR A 56 5.72 11.69 0.30
CA THR A 56 6.96 12.16 0.93
C THR A 56 6.88 13.62 1.38
N ASP A 57 5.85 14.37 0.94
CA ASP A 57 5.61 15.76 1.32
C ASP A 57 4.40 15.88 2.27
N SER A 58 4.65 16.25 3.52
CA SER A 58 3.62 16.43 4.55
C SER A 58 2.55 17.46 4.16
N ALA A 59 2.94 18.54 3.46
CA ALA A 59 1.99 19.56 3.01
C ALA A 59 1.09 19.02 1.89
N SER A 60 1.63 18.23 0.96
CA SER A 60 0.85 17.54 -0.09
C SER A 60 -0.14 16.55 0.52
N VAL A 61 0.29 15.74 1.49
CA VAL A 61 -0.58 14.80 2.20
C VAL A 61 -1.69 15.50 2.96
N ALA A 62 -1.39 16.61 3.65
CA ALA A 62 -2.40 17.40 4.35
C ALA A 62 -3.45 18.00 3.40
N ARG A 63 -3.02 18.53 2.25
CA ARG A 63 -3.95 19.05 1.21
C ARG A 63 -4.84 17.93 0.66
N ALA A 64 -4.28 16.75 0.39
CA ALA A 64 -5.05 15.60 -0.09
C ALA A 64 -6.12 15.17 0.93
N ALA A 65 -5.77 15.07 2.21
CA ALA A 65 -6.72 14.74 3.26
C ALA A 65 -7.82 15.81 3.42
N ALA A 66 -7.48 17.09 3.31
CA ALA A 66 -8.44 18.19 3.36
C ALA A 66 -9.41 18.15 2.16
N ASP A 67 -8.90 17.88 0.96
CA ASP A 67 -9.71 17.75 -0.24
C ASP A 67 -10.70 16.58 -0.13
N VAL A 68 -10.26 15.40 0.32
CA VAL A 68 -11.12 14.24 0.58
C VAL A 68 -12.14 14.53 1.69
N SER A 69 -11.73 15.28 2.73
CA SER A 69 -12.66 15.68 3.80
C SER A 69 -13.80 16.57 3.29
N ALA A 70 -13.48 17.46 2.37
CA ALA A 70 -14.46 18.43 1.81
C ALA A 70 -15.45 17.74 0.84
N ASN A 71 -15.01 16.76 0.09
CA ASN A 71 -15.80 16.13 -0.96
C ASN A 71 -16.51 14.84 -0.50
N GLU A 72 -15.83 13.95 0.21
CA GLU A 72 -16.35 12.65 0.65
C GLU A 72 -16.74 12.61 2.12
N GLY A 73 -16.12 13.45 2.95
CA GLY A 73 -16.40 13.55 4.38
C GLY A 73 -15.78 12.44 5.24
N ARG A 74 -15.52 11.25 4.69
CA ARG A 74 -14.91 10.09 5.35
C ARG A 74 -14.08 9.24 4.40
N VAL A 75 -13.33 8.30 4.95
CA VAL A 75 -12.65 7.22 4.23
C VAL A 75 -12.90 5.91 5.00
N ASP A 76 -13.39 4.89 4.32
CA ASP A 76 -13.64 3.58 4.91
C ASP A 76 -12.42 2.66 4.75
N ARG A 77 -11.69 2.80 3.64
CA ARG A 77 -10.47 2.03 3.33
C ARG A 77 -9.35 2.97 2.89
N LEU A 78 -8.22 2.91 3.59
CA LEU A 78 -6.99 3.57 3.19
C LEU A 78 -5.98 2.51 2.72
N ILE A 79 -5.57 2.56 1.45
CA ILE A 79 -4.58 1.63 0.90
C ILE A 79 -3.27 2.39 0.68
N ASN A 80 -2.29 2.12 1.53
CA ASN A 80 -0.94 2.62 1.41
C ASN A 80 -0.17 1.71 0.43
N ASN A 81 -0.28 2.02 -0.86
CA ASN A 81 0.34 1.25 -1.94
C ASN A 81 1.59 1.93 -2.53
N ALA A 82 1.77 3.23 -2.37
CA ALA A 82 2.95 3.93 -2.87
C ALA A 82 4.25 3.32 -2.29
N GLY A 83 5.21 3.04 -3.17
CA GLY A 83 6.49 2.46 -2.77
C GLY A 83 7.54 2.49 -3.87
N VAL A 84 8.80 2.34 -3.49
CA VAL A 84 9.98 2.32 -4.37
C VAL A 84 10.91 1.16 -4.01
N SER A 85 11.65 0.63 -5.00
CA SER A 85 12.70 -0.38 -4.79
C SER A 85 14.02 0.22 -4.27
N GLY A 86 14.21 1.51 -4.49
CA GLY A 86 15.48 2.17 -4.30
C GLY A 86 16.42 2.01 -5.51
N ARG A 87 17.69 2.42 -5.31
CA ARG A 87 18.75 2.33 -6.31
C ARG A 87 19.20 0.87 -6.48
N HIS A 88 19.32 0.42 -7.72
CA HIS A 88 19.96 -0.87 -8.03
C HIS A 88 21.47 -0.72 -7.96
N ALA A 89 22.06 -1.14 -6.84
CA ALA A 89 23.50 -1.09 -6.57
C ALA A 89 23.91 -2.31 -5.74
N SER A 90 25.19 -2.63 -5.71
CA SER A 90 25.71 -3.65 -4.78
C SER A 90 25.55 -3.15 -3.34
N ALA A 91 25.45 -4.07 -2.38
CA ALA A 91 25.32 -3.72 -0.96
C ALA A 91 26.46 -2.82 -0.46
N ALA A 92 27.66 -2.97 -1.02
CA ALA A 92 28.84 -2.17 -0.67
C ALA A 92 28.77 -0.71 -1.16
N GLU A 93 27.91 -0.42 -2.15
CA GLU A 93 27.75 0.92 -2.75
C GLU A 93 26.54 1.68 -2.19
N LEU A 94 25.74 1.04 -1.34
CA LEU A 94 24.57 1.69 -0.71
C LEU A 94 25.02 2.70 0.33
N THR A 95 24.38 3.87 0.29
CA THR A 95 24.65 4.99 1.20
C THR A 95 23.51 5.21 2.20
N GLY A 96 23.76 6.04 3.22
CA GLY A 96 22.71 6.51 4.12
C GLY A 96 21.59 7.28 3.39
N ASP A 97 21.94 8.04 2.34
CA ASP A 97 20.94 8.79 1.55
C ASP A 97 20.04 7.84 0.74
N ASP A 98 20.61 6.75 0.19
CA ASP A 98 19.79 5.70 -0.45
C ASP A 98 18.81 5.08 0.56
N ALA A 99 19.26 4.85 1.80
CA ALA A 99 18.40 4.33 2.87
C ALA A 99 17.29 5.32 3.24
N LEU A 100 17.61 6.60 3.42
CA LEU A 100 16.63 7.65 3.72
C LEU A 100 15.58 7.77 2.61
N PHE A 101 15.98 7.74 1.35
CA PHE A 101 15.06 7.77 0.21
C PHE A 101 14.04 6.62 0.22
N VAL A 102 14.51 5.39 0.45
CA VAL A 102 13.64 4.20 0.49
C VAL A 102 12.75 4.23 1.72
N LEU A 103 13.30 4.54 2.90
CA LEU A 103 12.55 4.56 4.15
C LEU A 103 11.53 5.70 4.19
N ASP A 104 11.84 6.88 3.64
CA ASP A 104 10.88 7.98 3.57
C ASP A 104 9.65 7.60 2.72
N THR A 105 9.89 7.00 1.54
CA THR A 105 8.79 6.60 0.66
C THR A 105 8.04 5.38 1.16
N ASN A 106 8.71 4.33 1.66
CA ASN A 106 8.05 3.06 1.96
C ASN A 106 7.53 2.98 3.41
N VAL A 107 8.12 3.73 4.34
CA VAL A 107 7.86 3.60 5.79
C VAL A 107 7.29 4.89 6.37
N ALA A 108 8.04 6.01 6.31
CA ALA A 108 7.60 7.27 6.88
C ALA A 108 6.33 7.80 6.21
N SER A 109 6.15 7.53 4.92
CA SER A 109 4.93 7.87 4.19
C SER A 109 3.68 7.22 4.79
N ILE A 110 3.76 5.94 5.20
CA ILE A 110 2.64 5.23 5.83
C ILE A 110 2.21 5.96 7.11
N VAL A 111 3.17 6.35 7.94
CA VAL A 111 2.89 7.12 9.17
C VAL A 111 2.27 8.46 8.82
N ARG A 112 2.85 9.19 7.86
CA ARG A 112 2.41 10.52 7.42
C ARG A 112 0.98 10.49 6.85
N VAL A 113 0.70 9.56 5.94
CA VAL A 113 -0.62 9.42 5.30
C VAL A 113 -1.65 8.93 6.31
N THR A 114 -1.33 7.89 7.10
CA THR A 114 -2.24 7.38 8.14
C THR A 114 -2.60 8.48 9.14
N HIS A 115 -1.63 9.27 9.60
CA HIS A 115 -1.88 10.39 10.52
C HIS A 115 -2.86 11.42 9.93
N ALA A 116 -2.64 11.84 8.69
CA ALA A 116 -3.48 12.85 8.04
C ALA A 116 -4.91 12.33 7.74
N PHE A 117 -5.05 11.05 7.41
CA PHE A 117 -6.34 10.43 7.07
C PHE A 117 -7.07 9.84 8.29
N LEU A 118 -6.43 9.75 9.46
CA LEU A 118 -7.04 9.19 10.67
C LEU A 118 -8.36 9.87 11.07
N PRO A 119 -8.52 11.21 10.99
CA PRO A 119 -9.81 11.85 11.27
C PRO A 119 -10.93 11.43 10.30
N LEU A 120 -10.58 11.09 9.05
CA LEU A 120 -11.53 10.61 8.04
C LEU A 120 -11.89 9.14 8.26
N LEU A 121 -10.91 8.30 8.62
CA LEU A 121 -11.10 6.91 9.00
C LEU A 121 -12.02 6.79 10.22
N ARG A 122 -11.84 7.63 11.24
CA ARG A 122 -12.68 7.65 12.45
C ARG A 122 -14.13 8.07 12.22
N ARG A 123 -14.49 8.57 11.03
CA ARG A 123 -15.88 8.85 10.63
C ARG A 123 -16.55 7.66 9.94
N SER A 124 -15.80 6.59 9.68
CA SER A 124 -16.31 5.34 9.14
C SER A 124 -16.81 4.42 10.25
N ASP A 125 -17.88 3.68 9.98
CA ASP A 125 -18.36 2.63 10.89
C ASP A 125 -17.49 1.36 10.85
N ASP A 126 -16.69 1.19 9.77
CA ASP A 126 -15.79 0.05 9.57
C ASP A 126 -14.48 0.50 8.90
N PRO A 127 -13.63 1.25 9.61
CA PRO A 127 -12.38 1.75 9.03
C PRO A 127 -11.32 0.65 8.92
N ALA A 128 -10.62 0.61 7.78
CA ALA A 128 -9.46 -0.26 7.61
C ALA A 128 -8.32 0.43 6.84
N VAL A 129 -7.09 0.14 7.27
CA VAL A 129 -5.84 0.51 6.60
C VAL A 129 -5.18 -0.74 6.08
N ILE A 130 -4.90 -0.77 4.79
CA ILE A 130 -4.17 -1.84 4.11
C ILE A 130 -2.80 -1.31 3.70
N ASN A 131 -1.74 -1.84 4.27
CA ASN A 131 -0.37 -1.50 3.92
C ASN A 131 0.19 -2.54 2.94
N VAL A 132 0.54 -2.10 1.73
CA VAL A 132 1.14 -2.99 0.73
C VAL A 132 2.59 -3.25 1.11
N SER A 133 2.86 -4.46 1.58
CA SER A 133 4.18 -4.95 1.94
C SER A 133 4.79 -5.79 0.80
N SER A 134 5.45 -6.87 1.11
CA SER A 134 6.09 -7.81 0.19
C SER A 134 6.54 -9.04 0.98
N GLY A 135 6.56 -10.23 0.40
CA GLY A 135 7.22 -11.41 0.98
C GLY A 135 8.66 -11.15 1.40
N MET A 136 9.33 -10.21 0.73
CA MET A 136 10.65 -9.71 1.14
C MET A 136 10.66 -9.07 2.53
N GLY A 137 9.51 -8.66 3.09
CA GLY A 137 9.39 -8.16 4.46
C GLY A 137 9.27 -9.25 5.53
N SER A 138 9.16 -10.51 5.13
CA SER A 138 9.08 -11.66 6.03
C SER A 138 10.49 -12.23 6.30
N GLN A 139 10.88 -12.28 7.56
CA GLN A 139 12.13 -12.94 7.92
C GLN A 139 12.06 -14.45 7.65
N ALA A 140 10.91 -15.07 7.86
CA ALA A 140 10.73 -16.49 7.59
C ALA A 140 10.91 -16.81 6.10
N LEU A 141 10.26 -16.05 5.20
CA LEU A 141 10.36 -16.30 3.74
C LEU A 141 11.75 -15.98 3.19
N THR A 142 12.42 -14.95 3.69
CA THR A 142 13.79 -14.58 3.24
C THR A 142 14.85 -15.57 3.71
N HIS A 143 14.57 -16.44 4.70
CA HIS A 143 15.48 -17.47 5.17
C HIS A 143 15.12 -18.87 4.62
N ASP A 144 13.97 -19.04 4.00
CA ASP A 144 13.52 -20.33 3.43
C ASP A 144 14.16 -20.55 2.05
N PRO A 145 15.06 -21.55 1.90
CA PRO A 145 15.78 -21.78 0.64
C PRO A 145 14.86 -22.20 -0.53
N ASP A 146 13.64 -22.64 -0.25
CA ASP A 146 12.67 -23.02 -1.27
C ASP A 146 11.86 -21.81 -1.80
N ARG A 147 12.11 -20.64 -1.25
CA ARG A 147 11.41 -19.40 -1.60
C ARG A 147 12.26 -18.46 -2.45
N VAL A 148 11.61 -17.79 -3.42
CA VAL A 148 12.28 -16.82 -4.29
C VAL A 148 12.86 -15.64 -3.47
N GLU A 149 12.22 -15.25 -2.37
CA GLU A 149 12.64 -14.20 -1.47
C GLU A 149 14.03 -14.42 -0.89
N SER A 150 14.43 -15.69 -0.65
CA SER A 150 15.77 -16.04 -0.15
C SER A 150 16.89 -15.83 -1.17
N THR A 151 16.55 -15.78 -2.46
CA THR A 151 17.51 -15.64 -3.56
C THR A 151 17.77 -14.17 -3.95
N ILE A 152 16.98 -13.23 -3.43
CA ILE A 152 17.02 -11.81 -3.82
C ILE A 152 17.71 -10.99 -2.73
N ALA A 153 18.84 -10.36 -3.06
CA ALA A 153 19.52 -9.43 -2.18
C ALA A 153 19.10 -7.97 -2.48
N ALA A 154 18.22 -7.42 -1.68
CA ALA A 154 17.75 -6.03 -1.77
C ALA A 154 17.69 -5.38 -0.37
N PRO A 155 18.86 -5.06 0.26
CA PRO A 155 18.94 -4.74 1.69
C PRO A 155 17.98 -3.64 2.14
N LEU A 156 17.94 -2.51 1.44
CA LEU A 156 17.11 -1.36 1.83
C LEU A 156 15.62 -1.62 1.59
N TYR A 157 15.28 -2.25 0.47
CA TYR A 157 13.89 -2.59 0.18
C TYR A 157 13.35 -3.61 1.19
N THR A 158 14.08 -4.71 1.41
CA THR A 158 13.73 -5.76 2.38
C THR A 158 13.54 -5.18 3.78
N ALA A 159 14.51 -4.38 4.25
CA ALA A 159 14.41 -3.70 5.55
C ALA A 159 13.17 -2.79 5.62
N SER A 160 12.87 -2.04 4.55
CA SER A 160 11.69 -1.18 4.52
C SER A 160 10.39 -1.98 4.59
N LYS A 161 10.30 -3.13 3.90
CA LYS A 161 9.09 -3.97 3.92
C LYS A 161 8.91 -4.71 5.24
N ALA A 162 10.00 -5.12 5.91
CA ALA A 162 9.95 -5.62 7.28
C ALA A 162 9.45 -4.52 8.26
N ALA A 163 9.87 -3.27 8.07
CA ALA A 163 9.34 -2.16 8.85
C ALA A 163 7.85 -1.91 8.59
N VAL A 164 7.37 -2.06 7.35
CA VAL A 164 5.93 -1.94 7.01
C VAL A 164 5.11 -2.99 7.75
N THR A 165 5.54 -4.27 7.76
CA THR A 165 4.82 -5.33 8.48
C THR A 165 4.82 -5.07 9.98
N MET A 166 5.95 -4.67 10.56
CA MET A 166 6.02 -4.34 11.99
C MET A 166 5.15 -3.13 12.34
N LEU A 167 5.17 -2.05 11.55
CA LEU A 167 4.28 -0.90 11.76
C LEU A 167 2.81 -1.32 11.73
N THR A 168 2.42 -2.15 10.77
CA THR A 168 1.04 -2.64 10.64
C THR A 168 0.58 -3.34 11.92
N MET A 169 1.40 -4.26 12.43
CA MET A 169 1.11 -4.99 13.66
C MET A 169 1.03 -4.05 14.89
N GLN A 170 1.93 -3.07 14.99
CA GLN A 170 1.95 -2.13 16.10
C GLN A 170 0.77 -1.16 16.05
N TYR A 171 0.38 -0.67 14.87
CA TYR A 171 -0.83 0.13 14.69
C TYR A 171 -2.10 -0.65 15.05
N ALA A 172 -2.19 -1.92 14.64
CA ALA A 172 -3.32 -2.79 14.99
C ALA A 172 -3.49 -2.97 16.49
N LYS A 173 -2.37 -3.01 17.25
CA LYS A 173 -2.39 -3.08 18.73
C LYS A 173 -2.74 -1.74 19.38
N ALA A 174 -2.21 -0.64 18.81
CA ALA A 174 -2.34 0.69 19.40
C ALA A 174 -3.68 1.36 19.10
N MET A 175 -4.36 0.99 18.01
CA MET A 175 -5.62 1.58 17.54
C MET A 175 -6.65 0.50 17.19
N PRO A 176 -7.25 -0.16 18.19
CA PRO A 176 -8.19 -1.26 17.98
C PRO A 176 -9.49 -0.84 17.25
N GLU A 177 -9.77 0.46 17.21
CA GLU A 177 -10.91 1.02 16.48
C GLU A 177 -10.72 1.07 14.96
N VAL A 178 -9.50 0.84 14.46
CA VAL A 178 -9.17 0.79 13.03
C VAL A 178 -8.49 -0.54 12.72
N ARG A 179 -8.95 -1.25 11.71
CA ARG A 179 -8.28 -2.48 11.27
C ARG A 179 -7.02 -2.14 10.47
N PHE A 180 -5.88 -2.69 10.85
CA PHE A 180 -4.61 -2.55 10.13
C PHE A 180 -4.14 -3.92 9.68
N ASN A 181 -3.98 -4.12 8.37
CA ASN A 181 -3.48 -5.36 7.79
C ASN A 181 -2.42 -5.09 6.74
N ALA A 182 -1.48 -6.02 6.56
CA ALA A 182 -0.47 -5.97 5.51
C ALA A 182 -0.83 -6.97 4.40
N ALA A 183 -0.63 -6.54 3.15
CA ALA A 183 -0.78 -7.39 1.97
C ALA A 183 0.58 -7.65 1.32
N ASP A 184 0.87 -8.91 1.00
CA ASP A 184 1.95 -9.29 0.10
C ASP A 184 1.38 -9.52 -1.30
N PRO A 185 1.76 -8.72 -2.30
CA PRO A 185 1.36 -8.92 -3.69
C PRO A 185 2.01 -10.14 -4.34
N GLY A 186 3.02 -10.77 -3.69
CA GLY A 186 3.86 -11.79 -4.29
C GLY A 186 4.77 -11.24 -5.40
N TYR A 187 5.44 -12.13 -6.12
CA TYR A 187 6.34 -11.74 -7.20
C TYR A 187 5.56 -11.43 -8.49
N THR A 188 5.04 -10.21 -8.54
CA THR A 188 4.12 -9.71 -9.58
C THR A 188 4.88 -8.99 -10.70
N ALA A 189 4.58 -9.28 -11.97
CA ALA A 189 5.16 -8.65 -13.15
C ALA A 189 4.70 -7.18 -13.29
N THR A 190 5.56 -6.24 -12.87
CA THR A 190 5.31 -4.80 -12.92
C THR A 190 6.56 -4.04 -13.37
N ASP A 191 6.44 -2.75 -13.66
CA ASP A 191 7.60 -1.87 -13.90
C ASP A 191 8.63 -1.91 -12.76
N PHE A 192 8.17 -2.21 -11.55
CA PHE A 192 8.99 -2.26 -10.35
C PHE A 192 10.14 -3.28 -10.45
N ASN A 193 9.88 -4.40 -11.11
CA ASN A 193 10.85 -5.48 -11.33
C ASN A 193 11.08 -5.78 -12.81
N ARG A 194 10.86 -4.80 -13.70
CA ARG A 194 11.02 -4.95 -15.16
C ARG A 194 10.21 -6.11 -15.75
N HIS A 195 9.04 -6.35 -15.20
CA HIS A 195 8.10 -7.41 -15.59
C HIS A 195 8.66 -8.84 -15.47
N THR A 196 9.62 -9.09 -14.56
CA THR A 196 10.19 -10.42 -14.31
C THR A 196 9.37 -11.26 -13.34
N GLY A 197 8.31 -10.72 -12.76
CA GLY A 197 7.42 -11.46 -11.85
C GLY A 197 6.69 -12.60 -12.50
N THR A 198 6.36 -13.64 -11.71
CA THR A 198 5.64 -14.83 -12.16
C THR A 198 4.11 -14.69 -12.08
N GLN A 199 3.63 -13.70 -11.35
CA GLN A 199 2.21 -13.40 -11.21
C GLN A 199 1.80 -12.23 -12.11
N THR A 200 0.57 -12.27 -12.60
CA THR A 200 -0.08 -11.13 -13.27
C THR A 200 -0.37 -10.00 -12.26
N VAL A 201 -0.57 -8.79 -12.76
CA VAL A 201 -0.95 -7.65 -11.90
C VAL A 201 -2.28 -7.91 -11.19
N THR A 202 -3.23 -8.57 -11.86
CA THR A 202 -4.52 -8.94 -11.25
C THR A 202 -4.32 -9.90 -10.07
N GLU A 203 -3.54 -10.96 -10.24
CA GLU A 203 -3.20 -11.89 -9.16
C GLU A 203 -2.47 -11.21 -8.00
N GLY A 204 -1.54 -10.29 -8.30
CA GLY A 204 -0.84 -9.51 -7.29
C GLY A 204 -1.73 -8.58 -6.45
N THR A 205 -2.95 -8.27 -6.93
CA THR A 205 -3.90 -7.47 -6.16
C THR A 205 -4.90 -8.30 -5.35
N ASP A 206 -4.89 -9.64 -5.43
CA ASP A 206 -5.88 -10.50 -4.75
C ASP A 206 -5.90 -10.26 -3.24
N ALA A 207 -4.74 -10.24 -2.57
CA ALA A 207 -4.65 -9.99 -1.14
C ALA A 207 -5.12 -8.58 -0.77
N ILE A 208 -4.79 -7.57 -1.59
CA ILE A 208 -5.16 -6.17 -1.33
C ILE A 208 -6.67 -6.00 -1.44
N VAL A 209 -7.26 -6.52 -2.52
CA VAL A 209 -8.72 -6.46 -2.75
C VAL A 209 -9.47 -7.29 -1.70
N GLY A 210 -8.97 -8.47 -1.36
CA GLY A 210 -9.52 -9.31 -0.31
C GLY A 210 -9.63 -8.54 1.01
N LEU A 211 -8.52 -7.97 1.50
CA LEU A 211 -8.48 -7.17 2.74
C LEU A 211 -9.40 -5.93 2.69
N ALA A 212 -9.53 -5.30 1.52
CA ALA A 212 -10.38 -4.12 1.35
C ALA A 212 -11.89 -4.44 1.32
N THR A 213 -12.26 -5.70 1.06
CA THR A 213 -13.65 -6.15 0.94
C THR A 213 -14.12 -7.04 2.08
N GLU A 214 -13.22 -7.46 2.97
CA GLU A 214 -13.55 -8.30 4.13
C GLU A 214 -14.45 -7.59 5.14
N PRO A 215 -15.32 -8.35 5.83
CA PRO A 215 -16.16 -7.82 6.90
C PRO A 215 -15.32 -7.44 8.15
N PRO A 216 -15.87 -6.61 9.06
CA PRO A 216 -15.20 -6.22 10.31
C PRO A 216 -14.71 -7.41 11.15
N SER A 217 -15.44 -8.52 11.11
CA SER A 217 -15.11 -9.76 11.86
C SER A 217 -13.87 -10.49 11.37
N ALA A 218 -13.30 -10.11 10.21
CA ALA A 218 -12.12 -10.77 9.66
C ALA A 218 -10.83 -10.54 10.48
N GLY A 219 -10.81 -9.50 11.33
CA GLY A 219 -9.71 -9.23 12.25
C GLY A 219 -8.70 -8.18 11.76
N THR A 220 -7.70 -7.92 12.61
CA THR A 220 -6.66 -6.91 12.43
C THR A 220 -5.28 -7.49 12.74
N GLY A 221 -4.20 -6.80 12.34
CA GLY A 221 -2.83 -7.23 12.63
C GLY A 221 -2.40 -8.45 11.82
N ARG A 222 -3.02 -8.69 10.66
CA ARG A 222 -2.69 -9.81 9.78
C ARG A 222 -1.73 -9.38 8.68
N TYR A 223 -0.93 -10.34 8.27
CA TYR A 223 -0.09 -10.25 7.07
C TYR A 223 -0.46 -11.40 6.15
N ILE A 224 -0.99 -11.09 4.98
CA ILE A 224 -1.54 -12.10 4.05
C ILE A 224 -1.06 -11.88 2.61
N ASP A 225 -0.97 -12.97 1.88
CA ASP A 225 -0.88 -13.01 0.42
C ASP A 225 -2.17 -13.58 -0.19
N ARG A 226 -2.16 -13.89 -1.49
CA ARG A 226 -3.30 -14.50 -2.19
C ARG A 226 -3.63 -15.92 -1.73
N PHE A 227 -2.71 -16.58 -1.03
CA PHE A 227 -2.86 -17.97 -0.56
C PHE A 227 -3.23 -18.07 0.92
N GLY A 228 -3.12 -16.97 1.67
CA GLY A 228 -3.47 -16.90 3.08
C GLY A 228 -2.44 -16.18 3.95
N PRO A 229 -2.29 -16.56 5.23
CA PRO A 229 -1.36 -15.92 6.15
C PRO A 229 0.11 -16.10 5.72
N VAL A 230 0.84 -14.99 5.69
CA VAL A 230 2.29 -14.96 5.48
C VAL A 230 2.98 -15.00 6.84
N PRO A 231 3.99 -15.86 7.07
CA PRO A 231 4.79 -15.84 8.30
C PRO A 231 5.60 -14.54 8.37
N TRP A 232 5.82 -14.07 9.61
CA TRP A 232 6.56 -12.83 9.89
C TRP A 232 8.05 -12.93 9.67
#